data_7587c75705e277d323e003f546a520fe
#
_entry.id   7587c75705e277d323e003f546a520fe
#
_cell.length_a   1.000
_cell.length_b   1.000
_cell.length_c   1.000
_cell.angle_alpha   90.00
_cell.angle_beta   90.00
_cell.angle_gamma   90.00
#
_symmetry.space_group_name_H-M   'P 1'
#
loop_
_entity.id
_entity.type
_entity.pdbx_description
1 polymer ?
#
loop_
_entity_poly.entity_id
_entity_poly.type
_entity_poly.pdbx_seq_one_letter_code
_entity_poly.pdbx_strand_id
1 'polypeptide(L)'
;LGNEILESFNNRRLNYLIQRVPYPTGTVQIELDEAGIPCYEIKENVAWDNIPFTVDLEKLAKKTRAVCFGSLAQRNTVSRETINRFLDVMSDAAGQYRVFDVNLRQGFYDKEILCNSMKRCNILKINDEELIAVSRMFEYPGIDLEDKCRALLSEYGLEILILTCGVNGSYVFTRENV
;
A
#
# COMPACT_ATOMS: atom_id res chain seq x y z
N LEU A 1 -20.23 12.76 4.24
CA LEU A 1 -19.01 11.95 4.47
C LEU A 1 -17.74 12.75 4.11
N GLY A 2 -17.50 13.13 2.82
CA GLY A 2 -16.26 13.82 2.42
C GLY A 2 -16.05 15.16 3.16
N ASN A 3 -17.09 15.95 3.36
CA ASN A 3 -17.01 17.20 4.14
C ASN A 3 -16.68 16.93 5.61
N GLU A 4 -17.26 15.91 6.20
CA GLU A 4 -17.01 15.50 7.60
C GLU A 4 -15.56 15.08 7.81
N ILE A 5 -14.96 14.40 6.82
CA ILE A 5 -13.53 14.03 6.85
C ILE A 5 -12.66 15.30 6.88
N LEU A 6 -12.93 16.26 5.99
CA LEU A 6 -12.16 17.51 5.93
C LEU A 6 -12.35 18.33 7.22
N GLU A 7 -13.56 18.38 7.76
CA GLU A 7 -13.85 19.04 9.03
C GLU A 7 -13.10 18.39 10.19
N SER A 8 -13.05 17.04 10.22
CA SER A 8 -12.26 16.31 11.21
C SER A 8 -10.76 16.63 11.11
N PHE A 9 -10.21 16.75 9.89
CA PHE A 9 -8.81 17.09 9.69
C PHE A 9 -8.51 18.53 10.14
N ASN A 10 -9.39 19.47 9.80
CA ASN A 10 -9.29 20.86 10.23
C ASN A 10 -9.33 20.99 11.77
N ASN A 11 -10.28 20.30 12.43
CA ASN A 11 -10.41 20.29 13.88
C ASN A 11 -9.16 19.71 14.58
N ARG A 12 -8.49 18.76 13.94
CA ARG A 12 -7.24 18.17 14.42
C ARG A 12 -5.98 18.94 13.97
N ARG A 13 -6.15 20.03 13.22
CA ARG A 13 -5.05 20.82 12.64
C ARG A 13 -4.06 19.99 11.83
N LEU A 14 -4.55 19.01 11.08
CA LEU A 14 -3.73 18.21 10.19
C LEU A 14 -3.52 18.94 8.88
N ASN A 15 -2.30 18.90 8.37
CA ASN A 15 -2.01 19.32 7.00
C ASN A 15 -2.42 18.19 6.04
N TYR A 16 -3.15 18.54 4.98
CA TYR A 16 -3.58 17.58 3.97
C TYR A 16 -3.58 18.19 2.58
N LEU A 17 -3.42 17.34 1.57
CA LEU A 17 -3.63 17.65 0.16
C LEU A 17 -4.64 16.65 -0.38
N ILE A 18 -5.92 17.00 -0.33
CA ILE A 18 -7.04 16.16 -0.78
C ILE A 18 -7.70 16.81 -1.98
N GLN A 19 -7.78 16.06 -3.08
CA GLN A 19 -8.49 16.48 -4.28
C GLN A 19 -9.98 16.13 -4.17
N ARG A 20 -10.85 17.05 -4.59
CA ARG A 20 -12.27 16.77 -4.77
C ARG A 20 -12.50 16.28 -6.20
N VAL A 21 -13.14 15.15 -6.33
CA VAL A 21 -13.46 14.50 -7.60
C VAL A 21 -14.96 14.23 -7.69
N PRO A 22 -15.55 14.09 -8.88
CA PRO A 22 -16.99 13.86 -9.06
C PRO A 22 -17.37 12.39 -8.80
N TYR A 23 -16.82 11.82 -7.73
CA TYR A 23 -17.07 10.45 -7.30
C TYR A 23 -17.46 10.42 -5.82
N PRO A 24 -18.28 9.46 -5.38
CA PRO A 24 -18.67 9.35 -3.98
C PRO A 24 -17.45 9.04 -3.09
N THR A 25 -17.51 9.47 -1.84
CA THR A 25 -16.55 9.06 -0.81
C THR A 25 -16.59 7.55 -0.64
N GLY A 26 -15.43 6.91 -0.60
CA GLY A 26 -15.34 5.46 -0.42
C GLY A 26 -15.94 5.01 0.91
N THR A 27 -16.68 3.91 0.85
CA THR A 27 -17.28 3.25 2.01
C THR A 27 -17.01 1.76 1.98
N VAL A 28 -17.00 1.14 3.15
CA VAL A 28 -17.00 -0.29 3.33
C VAL A 28 -18.33 -0.68 3.95
N GLN A 29 -19.07 -1.57 3.31
CA GLN A 29 -20.28 -2.16 3.88
C GLN A 29 -19.89 -3.43 4.63
N ILE A 30 -20.49 -3.63 5.78
CA ILE A 30 -20.24 -4.80 6.63
C ILE A 30 -21.59 -5.52 6.76
N GLU A 31 -21.63 -6.75 6.29
CA GLU A 31 -22.76 -7.64 6.47
C GLU A 31 -22.30 -8.84 7.30
N LEU A 32 -23.17 -9.35 8.15
CA LEU A 32 -22.90 -10.58 8.89
C LEU A 32 -23.47 -11.76 8.10
N ASP A 33 -22.69 -12.81 7.91
CA ASP A 33 -23.20 -14.06 7.36
C ASP A 33 -24.09 -14.82 8.36
N GLU A 34 -24.62 -15.97 7.95
CA GLU A 34 -25.50 -16.81 8.79
C GLU A 34 -24.80 -17.30 10.08
N ALA A 35 -23.47 -17.34 10.12
CA ALA A 35 -22.66 -17.69 11.27
C ALA A 35 -22.24 -16.48 12.13
N GLY A 36 -22.67 -15.25 11.75
CA GLY A 36 -22.30 -14.00 12.41
C GLY A 36 -20.89 -13.51 12.06
N ILE A 37 -20.27 -14.03 10.99
CA ILE A 37 -18.95 -13.62 10.55
C ILE A 37 -19.09 -12.37 9.66
N PRO A 38 -18.32 -11.29 9.90
CA PRO A 38 -18.42 -10.09 9.10
C PRO A 38 -17.85 -10.28 7.69
N CYS A 39 -18.68 -10.03 6.69
CA CYS A 39 -18.32 -9.92 5.28
C CYS A 39 -18.15 -8.44 4.93
N TYR A 40 -17.04 -8.09 4.32
CA TYR A 40 -16.71 -6.72 3.96
C TYR A 40 -16.89 -6.52 2.46
N GLU A 41 -17.69 -5.55 2.06
CA GLU A 41 -17.80 -5.10 0.67
C GLU A 41 -17.15 -3.72 0.52
N ILE A 42 -16.05 -3.65 -0.21
CA ILE A 42 -15.35 -2.41 -0.51
C ILE A 42 -15.92 -1.86 -1.83
N LYS A 43 -16.64 -0.74 -1.75
CA LYS A 43 -17.28 -0.13 -2.93
C LYS A 43 -16.24 0.34 -3.94
N GLU A 44 -16.56 0.07 -5.22
CA GLU A 44 -15.76 0.51 -6.36
C GLU A 44 -16.27 1.83 -6.94
N ASN A 45 -15.48 2.43 -7.85
CA ASN A 45 -15.78 3.71 -8.50
C ASN A 45 -16.02 4.85 -7.52
N VAL A 46 -15.20 4.89 -6.49
CA VAL A 46 -15.22 5.91 -5.44
C VAL A 46 -14.08 6.92 -5.60
N ALA A 47 -14.07 7.97 -4.79
CA ALA A 47 -13.12 9.07 -4.93
C ALA A 47 -11.65 8.64 -4.90
N TRP A 48 -11.26 7.70 -4.02
CA TRP A 48 -9.88 7.24 -3.93
C TRP A 48 -9.46 6.26 -5.06
N ASP A 49 -10.39 5.80 -5.90
CA ASP A 49 -10.09 5.12 -7.17
C ASP A 49 -9.69 6.11 -8.27
N ASN A 50 -9.98 7.40 -8.09
CA ASN A 50 -9.87 8.45 -9.10
C ASN A 50 -9.03 9.65 -8.61
N ILE A 51 -7.90 9.40 -7.98
CA ILE A 51 -6.97 10.44 -7.51
C ILE A 51 -6.22 11.02 -8.71
N PRO A 52 -6.42 12.31 -9.07
CA PRO A 52 -5.71 12.91 -10.20
C PRO A 52 -4.29 13.30 -9.82
N PHE A 53 -3.35 13.20 -10.76
CA PHE A 53 -2.00 13.73 -10.59
C PHE A 53 -2.00 15.24 -10.92
N THR A 54 -1.87 16.05 -9.88
CA THR A 54 -1.91 17.52 -10.01
C THR A 54 -0.51 18.14 -9.88
N VAL A 55 -0.37 19.41 -10.31
CA VAL A 55 0.88 20.18 -10.11
C VAL A 55 1.29 20.28 -8.64
N ASP A 56 0.32 20.39 -7.75
CA ASP A 56 0.62 20.45 -6.31
C ASP A 56 1.06 19.11 -5.75
N LEU A 57 0.49 18.02 -6.26
CA LEU A 57 0.94 16.66 -5.91
C LEU A 57 2.37 16.40 -6.43
N GLU A 58 2.71 16.89 -7.63
CA GLU A 58 4.07 16.83 -8.17
C GLU A 58 5.08 17.63 -7.31
N LYS A 59 4.72 18.85 -6.90
CA LYS A 59 5.55 19.66 -6.00
C LYS A 59 5.74 18.96 -4.65
N LEU A 60 4.69 18.30 -4.15
CA LEU A 60 4.76 17.51 -2.92
C LEU A 60 5.72 16.33 -3.09
N ALA A 61 5.59 15.55 -4.16
CA ALA A 61 6.45 14.41 -4.45
C ALA A 61 7.94 14.78 -4.41
N LYS A 62 8.32 15.89 -5.04
CA LYS A 62 9.71 16.40 -5.06
C LYS A 62 10.28 16.74 -3.67
N LYS A 63 9.44 16.99 -2.68
CA LYS A 63 9.82 17.34 -1.30
C LYS A 63 9.61 16.20 -0.30
N THR A 64 8.95 15.13 -0.75
CA THR A 64 8.58 14.01 0.12
C THR A 64 9.81 13.20 0.49
N ARG A 65 10.02 13.01 1.80
CA ARG A 65 11.07 12.14 2.34
C ARG A 65 10.56 10.72 2.60
N ALA A 66 9.28 10.58 2.91
CA ALA A 66 8.68 9.28 3.13
C ALA A 66 7.26 9.26 2.56
N VAL A 67 6.90 8.18 1.87
CA VAL A 67 5.56 7.91 1.39
C VAL A 67 5.17 6.49 1.75
N CYS A 68 3.91 6.30 2.15
CA CYS A 68 3.33 4.98 2.31
C CYS A 68 2.21 4.80 1.28
N PHE A 69 2.20 3.66 0.60
CA PHE A 69 1.20 3.31 -0.39
C PHE A 69 0.89 1.82 -0.33
N GLY A 70 -0.26 1.41 -0.86
CA GLY A 70 -0.71 0.01 -0.83
C GLY A 70 -1.23 -0.48 -2.17
N SER A 71 -1.61 -1.76 -2.24
CA SER A 71 -2.15 -2.38 -3.46
C SER A 71 -3.57 -1.92 -3.77
N LEU A 72 -4.43 -1.80 -2.76
CA LEU A 72 -5.86 -1.54 -2.92
C LEU A 72 -6.18 -0.27 -3.72
N ALA A 73 -5.48 0.83 -3.45
CA ALA A 73 -5.67 2.10 -4.18
C ALA A 73 -5.19 2.03 -5.64
N GLN A 74 -4.53 0.95 -6.03
CA GLN A 74 -4.04 0.73 -7.39
C GLN A 74 -4.98 -0.13 -8.25
N ARG A 75 -6.11 -0.58 -7.72
CA ARG A 75 -7.10 -1.37 -8.46
C ARG A 75 -7.66 -0.63 -9.67
N ASN A 76 -7.83 0.69 -9.58
CA ASN A 76 -8.23 1.55 -10.69
C ASN A 76 -7.02 2.22 -11.34
N THR A 77 -7.00 2.27 -12.65
CA THR A 77 -5.90 2.81 -13.46
C THR A 77 -5.56 4.26 -13.11
N VAL A 78 -6.56 5.12 -12.88
CA VAL A 78 -6.34 6.56 -12.60
C VAL A 78 -5.48 6.75 -11.34
N SER A 79 -5.87 6.14 -10.23
CA SER A 79 -5.10 6.24 -8.98
C SER A 79 -3.79 5.47 -9.05
N ARG A 80 -3.74 4.33 -9.75
CA ARG A 80 -2.50 3.57 -9.97
C ARG A 80 -1.45 4.41 -10.73
N GLU A 81 -1.83 5.06 -11.82
CA GLU A 81 -0.94 5.94 -12.57
C GLU A 81 -0.48 7.13 -11.73
N THR A 82 -1.37 7.71 -10.93
CA THR A 82 -1.02 8.80 -10.01
C THR A 82 -0.01 8.36 -8.95
N ILE A 83 -0.21 7.19 -8.34
CA ILE A 83 0.72 6.62 -7.35
C ILE A 83 2.08 6.37 -8.02
N ASN A 84 2.11 5.69 -9.16
CA ASN A 84 3.35 5.39 -9.88
C ASN A 84 4.09 6.68 -10.24
N ARG A 85 3.40 7.67 -10.81
CA ARG A 85 3.99 8.95 -11.16
C ARG A 85 4.51 9.72 -9.94
N PHE A 86 3.83 9.65 -8.82
CA PHE A 86 4.30 10.24 -7.57
C PHE A 86 5.63 9.62 -7.14
N LEU A 87 5.73 8.28 -7.16
CA LEU A 87 6.93 7.55 -6.81
C LEU A 87 8.09 7.84 -7.77
N ASP A 88 7.79 7.95 -9.09
CA ASP A 88 8.79 8.25 -10.12
C ASP A 88 9.34 9.69 -10.02
N VAL A 89 8.54 10.63 -9.47
CA VAL A 89 8.95 12.04 -9.25
C VAL A 89 9.72 12.24 -7.95
N MET A 90 9.56 11.33 -6.98
CA MET A 90 10.37 11.39 -5.75
C MET A 90 11.86 11.26 -6.10
N SER A 91 12.70 12.00 -5.36
CA SER A 91 14.14 11.85 -5.48
C SER A 91 14.60 10.44 -5.05
N ASP A 92 15.72 9.98 -5.63
CA ASP A 92 16.40 8.74 -5.22
C ASP A 92 17.56 9.01 -4.22
N ALA A 93 17.57 10.19 -3.60
CA ALA A 93 18.57 10.55 -2.62
C ALA A 93 18.50 9.65 -1.37
N ALA A 94 19.63 9.43 -0.75
CA ALA A 94 19.69 8.68 0.51
C ALA A 94 18.79 9.30 1.59
N GLY A 95 18.12 8.46 2.36
CA GLY A 95 17.18 8.88 3.41
C GLY A 95 15.78 9.21 2.91
N GLN A 96 15.42 8.71 1.72
CA GLN A 96 14.06 8.72 1.21
C GLN A 96 13.44 7.34 1.31
N TYR A 97 12.21 7.28 1.83
CA TYR A 97 11.53 6.03 2.14
C TYR A 97 10.25 5.91 1.34
N ARG A 98 10.16 4.82 0.55
CA ARG A 98 8.96 4.39 -0.17
C ARG A 98 8.48 3.12 0.50
N VAL A 99 7.48 3.25 1.37
CA VAL A 99 6.92 2.14 2.14
C VAL A 99 5.75 1.54 1.37
N PHE A 100 5.89 0.31 0.92
CA PHE A 100 4.79 -0.45 0.34
C PHE A 100 4.18 -1.36 1.40
N ASP A 101 2.94 -1.06 1.81
CA ASP A 101 2.10 -1.95 2.60
C ASP A 101 1.27 -2.81 1.63
N VAL A 102 1.57 -4.10 1.55
CA VAL A 102 0.97 -5.03 0.57
C VAL A 102 -0.54 -5.00 0.67
N ASN A 103 -1.09 -5.17 1.86
CA ASN A 103 -2.48 -4.97 2.24
C ASN A 103 -3.48 -5.52 1.21
N LEU A 104 -3.40 -6.83 0.93
CA LEU A 104 -4.27 -7.52 -0.03
C LEU A 104 -5.73 -7.45 0.43
N ARG A 105 -6.62 -7.07 -0.47
CA ARG A 105 -8.06 -7.02 -0.20
C ARG A 105 -8.83 -7.64 -1.36
N GLN A 106 -9.67 -8.62 -1.06
CA GLN A 106 -10.52 -9.30 -2.04
C GLN A 106 -9.73 -9.73 -3.30
N GLY A 107 -10.22 -9.47 -4.51
CA GLY A 107 -9.53 -9.68 -5.78
C GLY A 107 -8.93 -8.42 -6.40
N PHE A 108 -8.71 -7.35 -5.62
CA PHE A 108 -8.27 -6.04 -6.12
C PHE A 108 -6.75 -5.90 -6.28
N TYR A 109 -6.07 -6.99 -6.58
CA TYR A 109 -4.64 -7.02 -6.83
C TYR A 109 -4.31 -8.07 -7.89
N ASP A 110 -3.19 -7.88 -8.55
CA ASP A 110 -2.63 -8.83 -9.49
C ASP A 110 -1.09 -8.86 -9.39
N LYS A 111 -0.48 -9.78 -10.12
CA LYS A 111 0.98 -9.96 -10.15
C LYS A 111 1.71 -8.71 -10.64
N GLU A 112 1.12 -7.97 -11.59
CA GLU A 112 1.70 -6.76 -12.16
C GLU A 112 1.73 -5.62 -11.13
N ILE A 113 0.60 -5.35 -10.46
CA ILE A 113 0.50 -4.33 -9.40
C ILE A 113 1.52 -4.60 -8.30
N LEU A 114 1.60 -5.84 -7.82
CA LEU A 114 2.51 -6.22 -6.74
C LEU A 114 3.98 -6.09 -7.18
N CYS A 115 4.34 -6.63 -8.35
CA CYS A 115 5.69 -6.56 -8.88
C CYS A 115 6.14 -5.11 -9.09
N ASN A 116 5.30 -4.27 -9.70
CA ASN A 116 5.61 -2.87 -9.93
C ASN A 116 5.75 -2.08 -8.63
N SER A 117 4.94 -2.38 -7.63
CA SER A 117 5.01 -1.74 -6.31
C SER A 117 6.27 -2.15 -5.55
N MET A 118 6.61 -3.45 -5.54
CA MET A 118 7.83 -3.96 -4.90
C MET A 118 9.10 -3.40 -5.55
N LYS A 119 9.13 -3.23 -6.88
CA LYS A 119 10.27 -2.61 -7.59
C LYS A 119 10.45 -1.12 -7.28
N ARG A 120 9.41 -0.43 -6.80
CA ARG A 120 9.44 1.01 -6.50
C ARG A 120 9.59 1.33 -5.01
N CYS A 121 9.47 0.35 -4.14
CA CYS A 121 9.67 0.56 -2.71
C CYS A 121 11.09 0.20 -2.26
N ASN A 122 11.53 0.75 -1.13
CA ASN A 122 12.73 0.32 -0.41
C ASN A 122 12.38 -0.25 0.98
N ILE A 123 11.13 -0.08 1.42
CA ILE A 123 10.59 -0.71 2.62
C ILE A 123 9.32 -1.46 2.25
N LEU A 124 9.28 -2.76 2.51
CA LEU A 124 8.11 -3.60 2.31
C LEU A 124 7.51 -3.99 3.66
N LYS A 125 6.20 -3.77 3.84
CA LYS A 125 5.44 -4.31 4.96
C LYS A 125 4.43 -5.32 4.44
N ILE A 126 4.45 -6.51 5.01
CA ILE A 126 3.62 -7.65 4.62
C ILE A 126 3.23 -8.46 5.87
N ASN A 127 2.03 -9.04 5.90
CA ASN A 127 1.69 -9.98 6.94
C ASN A 127 1.98 -11.44 6.51
N ASP A 128 1.89 -12.37 7.45
CA ASP A 128 2.20 -13.79 7.23
C ASP A 128 1.28 -14.46 6.18
N GLU A 129 -0.02 -14.17 6.19
CA GLU A 129 -0.97 -14.68 5.21
C GLU A 129 -0.69 -14.09 3.80
N GLU A 130 -0.44 -12.80 3.73
CA GLU A 130 -0.07 -12.11 2.49
C GLU A 130 1.26 -12.62 1.93
N LEU A 131 2.25 -12.86 2.79
CA LEU A 131 3.54 -13.42 2.39
C LEU A 131 3.37 -14.81 1.73
N ILE A 132 2.50 -15.66 2.28
CA ILE A 132 2.18 -16.95 1.68
C ILE A 132 1.50 -16.76 0.32
N ALA A 133 0.52 -15.86 0.21
CA ALA A 133 -0.19 -15.58 -1.04
C ALA A 133 0.76 -15.05 -2.13
N VAL A 134 1.58 -14.07 -1.79
CA VAL A 134 2.60 -13.49 -2.69
C VAL A 134 3.61 -14.56 -3.10
N SER A 135 4.12 -15.34 -2.15
CA SER A 135 5.10 -16.40 -2.46
C SER A 135 4.55 -17.44 -3.43
N ARG A 136 3.29 -17.82 -3.31
CA ARG A 136 2.62 -18.73 -4.27
C ARG A 136 2.48 -18.09 -5.65
N MET A 137 2.08 -16.82 -5.69
CA MET A 137 1.89 -16.08 -6.95
C MET A 137 3.19 -15.90 -7.73
N PHE A 138 4.31 -15.69 -7.03
CA PHE A 138 5.63 -15.45 -7.62
C PHE A 138 6.51 -16.70 -7.66
N GLU A 139 6.03 -17.83 -7.12
CA GLU A 139 6.76 -19.11 -7.07
C GLU A 139 8.09 -19.02 -6.28
N TYR A 140 8.09 -18.23 -5.19
CA TYR A 140 9.27 -18.09 -4.34
C TYR A 140 9.59 -19.41 -3.64
N PRO A 141 10.88 -19.83 -3.69
CA PRO A 141 11.34 -20.99 -2.95
C PRO A 141 11.34 -20.71 -1.45
N GLY A 142 11.51 -21.76 -0.68
CA GLY A 142 11.60 -21.69 0.77
C GLY A 142 10.43 -22.35 1.49
N ILE A 143 10.75 -22.99 2.61
CA ILE A 143 9.78 -23.76 3.40
C ILE A 143 9.15 -22.85 4.44
N ASP A 144 9.94 -21.99 5.06
CA ASP A 144 9.51 -21.11 6.15
C ASP A 144 9.31 -19.65 5.70
N LEU A 145 8.79 -18.83 6.63
CA LEU A 145 8.50 -17.42 6.36
C LEU A 145 9.79 -16.59 6.23
N GLU A 146 10.84 -16.97 6.93
CA GLU A 146 12.13 -16.29 6.91
C GLU A 146 12.77 -16.39 5.53
N ASP A 147 12.85 -17.59 4.95
CA ASP A 147 13.38 -17.81 3.61
C ASP A 147 12.66 -16.95 2.57
N LYS A 148 11.32 -16.89 2.67
CA LYS A 148 10.48 -16.09 1.77
C LYS A 148 10.74 -14.60 1.93
N CYS A 149 10.90 -14.11 3.16
CA CYS A 149 11.24 -12.71 3.42
C CYS A 149 12.61 -12.36 2.85
N ARG A 150 13.60 -13.23 2.98
CA ARG A 150 14.95 -13.04 2.42
C ARG A 150 14.95 -13.04 0.91
N ALA A 151 14.17 -13.92 0.29
CA ALA A 151 14.02 -13.95 -1.17
C ALA A 151 13.47 -12.63 -1.69
N LEU A 152 12.39 -12.12 -1.09
CA LEU A 152 11.80 -10.82 -1.44
C LEU A 152 12.79 -9.67 -1.20
N LEU A 153 13.46 -9.64 -0.06
CA LEU A 153 14.42 -8.59 0.29
C LEU A 153 15.56 -8.54 -0.72
N SER A 154 16.08 -9.70 -1.13
CA SER A 154 17.16 -9.80 -2.11
C SER A 154 16.69 -9.45 -3.52
N GLU A 155 15.57 -10.00 -3.98
CA GLU A 155 15.10 -9.84 -5.37
C GLU A 155 14.75 -8.39 -5.69
N TYR A 156 14.08 -7.69 -4.76
CA TYR A 156 13.67 -6.30 -4.97
C TYR A 156 14.67 -5.28 -4.40
N GLY A 157 15.78 -5.74 -3.84
CA GLY A 157 16.81 -4.86 -3.31
C GLY A 157 16.34 -3.99 -2.16
N LEU A 158 15.41 -4.50 -1.34
CA LEU A 158 14.80 -3.75 -0.25
C LEU A 158 15.86 -3.41 0.82
N GLU A 159 15.68 -2.26 1.48
CA GLU A 159 16.46 -1.89 2.68
C GLU A 159 15.89 -2.59 3.91
N ILE A 160 14.55 -2.62 4.01
CA ILE A 160 13.82 -3.20 5.14
C ILE A 160 12.62 -3.99 4.65
N LEU A 161 12.40 -5.17 5.23
CA LEU A 161 11.15 -5.91 5.13
C LEU A 161 10.57 -6.10 6.54
N ILE A 162 9.31 -5.74 6.73
CA ILE A 162 8.58 -5.88 7.99
C ILE A 162 7.51 -6.94 7.79
N LEU A 163 7.67 -8.08 8.48
CA LEU A 163 6.68 -9.16 8.55
C LEU A 163 5.86 -9.01 9.82
N THR A 164 4.54 -8.88 9.68
CA THR A 164 3.62 -8.84 10.82
C THR A 164 2.90 -10.20 10.98
N CYS A 165 2.82 -10.72 12.19
CA CYS A 165 2.27 -12.05 12.51
C CYS A 165 1.17 -11.97 13.59
N GLY A 166 0.28 -10.99 13.49
CA GLY A 166 -0.84 -10.81 14.42
C GLY A 166 -0.39 -10.76 15.87
N VAL A 167 -0.93 -11.64 16.69
CA VAL A 167 -0.61 -11.74 18.14
C VAL A 167 0.84 -12.18 18.40
N ASN A 168 1.51 -12.77 17.41
CA ASN A 168 2.91 -13.21 17.52
C ASN A 168 3.92 -12.07 17.28
N GLY A 169 3.43 -10.85 17.09
CA GLY A 169 4.28 -9.67 16.94
C GLY A 169 4.74 -9.42 15.50
N SER A 170 5.95 -8.90 15.33
CA SER A 170 6.52 -8.58 14.01
C SER A 170 8.02 -8.85 13.99
N TYR A 171 8.51 -9.15 12.79
CA TYR A 171 9.92 -9.35 12.49
C TYR A 171 10.40 -8.30 11.48
N VAL A 172 11.62 -7.84 11.65
CA VAL A 172 12.24 -6.86 10.75
C VAL A 172 13.50 -7.48 10.16
N PHE A 173 13.52 -7.55 8.83
CA PHE A 173 14.65 -8.05 8.06
C PHE A 173 15.35 -6.87 7.38
N THR A 174 16.67 -6.85 7.45
CA THR A 174 17.54 -5.88 6.77
C THR A 174 18.63 -6.63 6.00
N ARG A 175 19.37 -5.89 5.14
CA ARG A 175 20.48 -6.50 4.39
C ARG A 175 21.65 -6.94 5.28
N GLU A 176 21.84 -6.27 6.41
CA GLU A 176 23.01 -6.47 7.30
C GLU A 176 22.72 -7.40 8.47
N ASN A 177 21.45 -7.46 8.90
CA ASN A 177 21.03 -8.27 10.03
C ASN A 177 20.01 -9.29 9.59
N VAL A 178 20.40 -10.44 9.91
CA VAL A 178 19.62 -11.63 9.79
C VAL A 178 19.39 -12.19 11.19
#